data_c092c14da48929cd88479a17afb765b9
#
_entry.id   c092c14da48929cd88479a17afb765b9
#
_cell.length_a   1.000
_cell.length_b   1.000
_cell.length_c   1.000
_cell.angle_alpha   90.00
_cell.angle_beta   90.00
_cell.angle_gamma   90.00
#
_symmetry.space_group_name_H-M   'P 1'
#
loop_
_entity.id
_entity.type
_entity.pdbx_description
1 polymer ?
#
loop_
_entity_poly.entity_id
_entity_poly.type
_entity_poly.pdbx_seq_one_letter_code
_entity_poly.pdbx_strand_id
1 'polypeptide(L)'
;MGRAAPAVFPGSRKSPLIFLRKKYLSMSFSPALVYDFLFLAVFSFAAVKSWQKGFLAGLTELVGAVLGVGVAVWGSRTLAPEVYTRFFSDSVTARVNEAVAQSGGDIAAALQQLDFLPESLRTAAANALQTAGDQLPEKLTALLEPLFLPLVQVVLFVLLCLIVRWVFALLVRLLRGVNALPLLGGANRLLGLCLGLVTGALDCWLVALALWFAAGITAGKFDWLTPAALQQSIGYSFFGAFNPFLAHY
;
A
#
# COMPACT_ATOMS: atom_id res chain seq x y z
N MET A 1 -60.70 -25.54 49.80
CA MET A 1 -59.48 -25.86 49.08
C MET A 1 -59.24 -24.77 48.02
N GLY A 2 -58.59 -23.67 48.38
CA GLY A 2 -58.28 -22.57 47.50
C GLY A 2 -56.82 -22.68 47.01
N ARG A 3 -56.62 -22.74 45.69
CA ARG A 3 -55.30 -22.65 45.09
C ARG A 3 -54.93 -21.17 44.84
N ALA A 4 -53.92 -20.71 45.51
CA ALA A 4 -53.34 -19.40 45.28
C ALA A 4 -52.54 -19.42 43.96
N ALA A 5 -52.75 -18.41 43.09
CA ALA A 5 -51.99 -18.19 41.87
C ALA A 5 -50.62 -17.54 42.19
N PRO A 6 -49.55 -17.88 41.46
CA PRO A 6 -48.25 -17.27 41.69
C PRO A 6 -48.20 -15.83 41.16
N ALA A 7 -47.62 -14.94 41.96
CA ALA A 7 -47.41 -13.55 41.62
C ALA A 7 -46.37 -13.41 40.47
N VAL A 8 -46.77 -12.75 39.35
CA VAL A 8 -45.91 -12.37 38.24
C VAL A 8 -45.14 -11.12 38.67
N PHE A 9 -43.83 -11.24 38.86
CA PHE A 9 -42.92 -10.09 39.02
C PHE A 9 -42.75 -9.35 37.71
N PRO A 10 -42.95 -8.02 37.64
CA PRO A 10 -42.68 -7.26 36.44
C PRO A 10 -41.20 -7.18 36.14
N GLY A 11 -40.85 -7.61 34.94
CA GLY A 11 -39.47 -7.64 34.45
C GLY A 11 -38.73 -6.29 34.61
N SER A 12 -37.54 -6.38 35.09
CA SER A 12 -36.54 -5.31 35.22
C SER A 12 -36.40 -4.54 33.89
N ARG A 13 -36.97 -3.33 33.79
CA ARG A 13 -36.68 -2.39 32.70
C ARG A 13 -35.20 -1.98 32.79
N LYS A 14 -34.38 -2.56 31.97
CA LYS A 14 -32.99 -2.07 31.80
C LYS A 14 -33.09 -0.61 31.34
N SER A 15 -32.60 0.30 32.17
CA SER A 15 -32.64 1.74 31.96
C SER A 15 -32.01 2.11 30.60
N PRO A 16 -32.66 2.98 29.81
CA PRO A 16 -32.14 3.40 28.48
C PRO A 16 -30.79 4.08 28.58
N LEU A 17 -30.37 4.57 29.74
CA LEU A 17 -29.07 5.17 30.00
C LEU A 17 -27.90 4.19 29.87
N ILE A 18 -28.10 2.88 30.10
CA ILE A 18 -27.05 1.86 29.93
C ILE A 18 -26.78 1.63 28.44
N PHE A 19 -27.80 1.72 27.60
CA PHE A 19 -27.67 1.55 26.15
C PHE A 19 -26.99 2.76 25.50
N LEU A 20 -27.24 3.95 25.97
CA LEU A 20 -26.58 5.17 25.52
C LEU A 20 -25.11 5.22 25.95
N ARG A 21 -24.82 4.82 27.20
CA ARG A 21 -23.44 4.77 27.72
C ARG A 21 -22.55 3.79 26.94
N LYS A 22 -23.11 2.65 26.46
CA LYS A 22 -22.37 1.67 25.66
C LYS A 22 -22.10 2.16 24.23
N LYS A 23 -22.98 3.04 23.70
CA LYS A 23 -22.83 3.62 22.35
C LYS A 23 -21.79 4.75 22.31
N TYR A 24 -21.58 5.48 23.40
CA TYR A 24 -20.59 6.56 23.47
C TYR A 24 -19.20 6.12 23.91
N LEU A 25 -19.04 4.91 24.48
CA LEU A 25 -17.75 4.37 24.91
C LEU A 25 -17.06 3.48 23.85
N SER A 26 -17.73 3.16 22.76
CA SER A 26 -17.11 2.60 21.58
C SER A 26 -16.79 3.72 20.59
N MET A 27 -15.95 4.68 20.96
CA MET A 27 -15.05 5.30 19.99
C MET A 27 -14.05 4.21 19.58
N SER A 28 -14.50 3.23 18.83
CA SER A 28 -13.63 2.38 18.05
C SER A 28 -12.88 3.34 17.13
N PHE A 29 -11.60 3.53 17.37
CA PHE A 29 -10.72 4.22 16.45
C PHE A 29 -10.89 3.49 15.11
N SER A 30 -11.70 4.10 14.23
CA SER A 30 -11.88 3.54 12.89
C SER A 30 -10.52 3.57 12.21
N PRO A 31 -10.03 2.45 11.69
CA PRO A 31 -8.77 2.43 10.94
C PRO A 31 -8.72 3.52 9.86
N ALA A 32 -9.86 3.86 9.27
CA ALA A 32 -10.01 4.94 8.32
C ALA A 32 -9.55 6.30 8.85
N LEU A 33 -9.89 6.66 10.09
CA LEU A 33 -9.44 7.91 10.71
C LEU A 33 -7.92 7.96 10.89
N VAL A 34 -7.30 6.82 11.22
CA VAL A 34 -5.84 6.73 11.35
C VAL A 34 -5.17 6.99 10.00
N TYR A 35 -5.71 6.44 8.92
CA TYR A 35 -5.20 6.69 7.57
C TYR A 35 -5.42 8.14 7.13
N ASP A 36 -6.61 8.71 7.36
CA ASP A 36 -6.86 10.11 7.02
C ASP A 36 -5.93 11.05 7.78
N PHE A 37 -5.67 10.76 9.06
CA PHE A 37 -4.69 11.51 9.85
C PHE A 37 -3.25 11.34 9.31
N LEU A 38 -2.87 10.13 8.88
CA LEU A 38 -1.58 9.87 8.24
C LEU A 38 -1.42 10.70 6.96
N PHE A 39 -2.42 10.69 6.07
CA PHE A 39 -2.40 11.49 4.84
C PHE A 39 -2.31 12.99 5.14
N LEU A 40 -3.10 13.48 6.09
CA LEU A 40 -3.06 14.88 6.53
C LEU A 40 -1.69 15.25 7.11
N ALA A 41 -1.10 14.38 7.91
CA ALA A 41 0.22 14.61 8.50
C ALA A 41 1.32 14.67 7.42
N VAL A 42 1.34 13.73 6.48
CA VAL A 42 2.29 13.71 5.37
C VAL A 42 2.16 14.97 4.50
N PHE A 43 0.93 15.32 4.13
CA PHE A 43 0.63 16.49 3.32
C PHE A 43 1.05 17.80 4.01
N SER A 44 0.66 17.96 5.28
CA SER A 44 1.01 19.14 6.08
C SER A 44 2.51 19.26 6.33
N PHE A 45 3.18 18.14 6.60
CA PHE A 45 4.62 18.12 6.79
C PHE A 45 5.38 18.56 5.53
N ALA A 46 4.99 18.08 4.35
CA ALA A 46 5.58 18.49 3.08
C ALA A 46 5.36 20.00 2.83
N ALA A 47 4.15 20.51 3.08
CA ALA A 47 3.80 21.91 2.91
C ALA A 47 4.64 22.83 3.83
N VAL A 48 4.69 22.51 5.13
CA VAL A 48 5.45 23.29 6.12
C VAL A 48 6.95 23.26 5.83
N LYS A 49 7.48 22.10 5.50
CA LYS A 49 8.89 21.92 5.15
C LYS A 49 9.29 22.74 3.92
N SER A 50 8.43 22.79 2.90
CA SER A 50 8.68 23.57 1.68
C SER A 50 8.51 25.07 1.90
N TRP A 51 7.54 25.49 2.72
CA TRP A 51 7.41 26.87 3.19
C TRP A 51 8.71 27.39 3.85
N GLN A 52 9.33 26.57 4.70
CA GLN A 52 10.56 26.95 5.39
C GLN A 52 11.77 27.04 4.46
N LYS A 53 11.82 26.22 3.42
CA LYS A 53 12.95 26.17 2.46
C LYS A 53 12.87 27.24 1.38
N GLY A 54 11.66 27.72 1.06
CA GLY A 54 11.39 28.67 -0.02
C GLY A 54 11.29 28.04 -1.40
N PHE A 55 11.04 28.88 -2.41
CA PHE A 55 10.70 28.49 -3.77
C PHE A 55 11.75 27.60 -4.46
N LEU A 56 13.01 28.06 -4.46
CA LEU A 56 14.06 27.39 -5.24
C LEU A 56 14.32 25.97 -4.73
N ALA A 57 14.36 25.80 -3.41
CA ALA A 57 14.54 24.47 -2.82
C ALA A 57 13.28 23.60 -2.99
N GLY A 58 12.09 24.20 -2.93
CA GLY A 58 10.83 23.51 -3.20
C GLY A 58 10.74 23.05 -4.66
N LEU A 59 11.15 23.86 -5.61
CA LEU A 59 11.18 23.53 -7.02
C LEU A 59 12.14 22.35 -7.29
N THR A 60 13.34 22.38 -6.71
CA THR A 60 14.30 21.27 -6.86
C THR A 60 13.75 19.98 -6.26
N GLU A 61 13.05 20.05 -5.12
CA GLU A 61 12.40 18.89 -4.49
C GLU A 61 11.27 18.35 -5.38
N LEU A 62 10.44 19.21 -5.95
CA LEU A 62 9.36 18.81 -6.86
C LEU A 62 9.91 18.15 -8.13
N VAL A 63 10.90 18.77 -8.77
CA VAL A 63 11.56 18.22 -9.97
C VAL A 63 12.17 16.84 -9.63
N GLY A 64 12.85 16.74 -8.49
CA GLY A 64 13.40 15.46 -8.01
C GLY A 64 12.35 14.40 -7.74
N ALA A 65 11.18 14.79 -7.22
CA ALA A 65 10.07 13.87 -6.99
C ALA A 65 9.46 13.36 -8.31
N VAL A 66 9.19 14.27 -9.25
CA VAL A 66 8.62 13.92 -10.57
C VAL A 66 9.58 13.06 -11.36
N LEU A 67 10.86 13.44 -11.45
CA LEU A 67 11.88 12.63 -12.10
C LEU A 67 12.08 11.29 -11.41
N GLY A 68 12.02 11.27 -10.08
CA GLY A 68 12.12 10.06 -9.28
C GLY A 68 11.02 9.06 -9.62
N VAL A 69 9.78 9.52 -9.71
CA VAL A 69 8.64 8.68 -10.13
C VAL A 69 8.84 8.19 -11.57
N GLY A 70 9.21 9.08 -12.51
CA GLY A 70 9.45 8.71 -13.90
C GLY A 70 10.54 7.64 -14.05
N VAL A 71 11.68 7.86 -13.43
CA VAL A 71 12.81 6.88 -13.43
C VAL A 71 12.40 5.58 -12.76
N ALA A 72 11.64 5.65 -11.65
CA ALA A 72 11.20 4.46 -10.93
C ALA A 72 10.19 3.64 -11.74
N VAL A 73 9.23 4.27 -12.43
CA VAL A 73 8.28 3.57 -13.31
C VAL A 73 9.01 2.90 -14.47
N TRP A 74 9.88 3.64 -15.15
CA TRP A 74 10.64 3.08 -16.26
C TRP A 74 11.61 1.99 -15.79
N GLY A 75 12.40 2.26 -14.76
CA GLY A 75 13.40 1.34 -14.24
C GLY A 75 12.77 0.08 -13.65
N SER A 76 11.66 0.18 -12.91
CA SER A 76 10.99 -1.00 -12.35
C SER A 76 10.44 -1.92 -13.46
N ARG A 77 9.89 -1.35 -14.54
CA ARG A 77 9.40 -2.15 -15.68
C ARG A 77 10.52 -2.86 -16.42
N THR A 78 11.65 -2.19 -16.60
CA THR A 78 12.80 -2.74 -17.34
C THR A 78 13.58 -3.74 -16.50
N LEU A 79 13.76 -3.48 -15.19
CA LEU A 79 14.58 -4.31 -14.32
C LEU A 79 13.82 -5.48 -13.68
N ALA A 80 12.50 -5.38 -13.54
CA ALA A 80 11.74 -6.41 -12.84
C ALA A 80 11.85 -7.81 -13.48
N PRO A 81 11.78 -7.99 -14.81
CA PRO A 81 11.98 -9.31 -15.42
C PRO A 81 13.36 -9.88 -15.15
N GLU A 82 14.41 -9.05 -15.29
CA GLU A 82 15.79 -9.45 -15.05
C GLU A 82 16.02 -9.87 -13.59
N VAL A 83 15.51 -9.06 -12.65
CA VAL A 83 15.60 -9.35 -11.20
C VAL A 83 14.81 -10.61 -10.85
N TYR A 84 13.62 -10.80 -11.44
CA TYR A 84 12.83 -11.99 -11.22
C TYR A 84 13.59 -13.24 -11.71
N THR A 85 14.06 -13.26 -12.94
CA THR A 85 14.77 -14.41 -13.52
C THR A 85 16.04 -14.73 -12.77
N ARG A 86 16.79 -13.70 -12.33
CA ARG A 86 18.11 -13.90 -11.71
C ARG A 86 18.04 -14.29 -10.23
N PHE A 87 17.04 -13.85 -9.49
CA PHE A 87 16.98 -14.03 -8.03
C PHE A 87 15.80 -14.86 -7.54
N PHE A 88 14.72 -14.95 -8.29
CA PHE A 88 13.48 -15.56 -7.81
C PHE A 88 13.08 -16.82 -8.59
N SER A 89 13.36 -16.87 -9.88
CA SER A 89 12.89 -17.94 -10.76
C SER A 89 13.27 -19.33 -10.25
N ASP A 90 14.54 -19.54 -9.91
CA ASP A 90 15.03 -20.84 -9.44
C ASP A 90 14.42 -21.25 -8.10
N SER A 91 14.31 -20.27 -7.18
CA SER A 91 13.72 -20.52 -5.86
C SER A 91 12.21 -20.80 -5.94
N VAL A 92 11.50 -20.09 -6.80
CA VAL A 92 10.06 -20.32 -7.05
C VAL A 92 9.85 -21.69 -7.70
N THR A 93 10.61 -22.01 -8.73
CA THR A 93 10.54 -23.30 -9.45
C THR A 93 10.83 -24.46 -8.50
N ALA A 94 11.88 -24.36 -7.68
CA ALA A 94 12.23 -25.40 -6.73
C ALA A 94 11.09 -25.66 -5.71
N ARG A 95 10.50 -24.61 -5.14
CA ARG A 95 9.40 -24.72 -4.18
C ARG A 95 8.12 -25.25 -4.81
N VAL A 96 7.84 -24.85 -6.05
CA VAL A 96 6.69 -25.36 -6.82
C VAL A 96 6.85 -26.86 -7.08
N ASN A 97 8.03 -27.30 -7.55
CA ASN A 97 8.31 -28.71 -7.81
C ASN A 97 8.21 -29.55 -6.53
N GLU A 98 8.70 -29.02 -5.41
CA GLU A 98 8.59 -29.67 -4.10
C GLU A 98 7.13 -29.82 -3.67
N ALA A 99 6.32 -28.76 -3.77
CA ALA A 99 4.91 -28.77 -3.42
C ALA A 99 4.11 -29.74 -4.31
N VAL A 100 4.40 -29.78 -5.62
CA VAL A 100 3.78 -30.71 -6.57
C VAL A 100 4.14 -32.18 -6.25
N ALA A 101 5.41 -32.44 -5.90
CA ALA A 101 5.86 -33.78 -5.51
C ALA A 101 5.18 -34.22 -4.19
N GLN A 102 5.04 -33.34 -3.19
CA GLN A 102 4.38 -33.66 -1.93
C GLN A 102 2.87 -33.86 -2.05
N SER A 103 2.23 -33.24 -3.04
CA SER A 103 0.79 -33.38 -3.30
C SER A 103 0.45 -34.53 -4.27
N GLY A 104 1.43 -35.36 -4.61
CA GLY A 104 1.20 -36.52 -5.52
C GLY A 104 0.82 -36.11 -6.94
N GLY A 105 1.19 -34.90 -7.37
CA GLY A 105 0.88 -34.36 -8.70
C GLY A 105 -0.42 -33.53 -8.76
N ASP A 106 -1.14 -33.40 -7.66
CA ASP A 106 -2.31 -32.52 -7.59
C ASP A 106 -1.87 -31.05 -7.44
N ILE A 107 -2.02 -30.30 -8.52
CA ILE A 107 -1.57 -28.92 -8.63
C ILE A 107 -2.42 -28.00 -7.73
N ALA A 108 -3.71 -28.28 -7.54
CA ALA A 108 -4.57 -27.49 -6.67
C ALA A 108 -4.18 -27.67 -5.19
N ALA A 109 -3.84 -28.90 -4.79
CA ALA A 109 -3.31 -29.19 -3.46
C ALA A 109 -1.91 -28.61 -3.27
N ALA A 110 -1.06 -28.65 -4.31
CA ALA A 110 0.27 -28.04 -4.30
C ALA A 110 0.20 -26.51 -4.06
N LEU A 111 -0.71 -25.81 -4.72
CA LEU A 111 -0.91 -24.37 -4.52
C LEU A 111 -1.32 -24.01 -3.08
N GLN A 112 -2.08 -24.87 -2.41
CA GLN A 112 -2.46 -24.65 -1.02
C GLN A 112 -1.28 -24.80 -0.04
N GLN A 113 -0.27 -25.59 -0.41
CA GLN A 113 0.95 -25.78 0.39
C GLN A 113 1.99 -24.67 0.22
N LEU A 114 1.81 -23.80 -0.78
CA LEU A 114 2.71 -22.68 -1.03
C LEU A 114 2.41 -21.50 -0.06
N ASP A 115 2.80 -21.63 1.21
CA ASP A 115 2.55 -20.64 2.28
C ASP A 115 3.19 -19.27 2.03
N PHE A 116 4.20 -19.20 1.16
CA PHE A 116 4.85 -17.95 0.78
C PHE A 116 4.03 -17.11 -0.21
N LEU A 117 2.98 -17.69 -0.83
CA LEU A 117 2.08 -17.01 -1.73
C LEU A 117 0.99 -16.26 -0.94
N PRO A 118 0.82 -14.94 -1.15
CA PRO A 118 -0.38 -14.25 -0.68
C PRO A 118 -1.65 -14.90 -1.18
N GLU A 119 -2.70 -14.89 -0.38
CA GLU A 119 -3.96 -15.58 -0.70
C GLU A 119 -4.60 -15.07 -2.00
N SER A 120 -4.45 -13.78 -2.28
CA SER A 120 -4.87 -13.17 -3.54
C SER A 120 -4.18 -13.77 -4.77
N LEU A 121 -2.88 -14.06 -4.67
CA LEU A 121 -2.12 -14.70 -5.75
C LEU A 121 -2.43 -16.18 -5.85
N ARG A 122 -2.67 -16.86 -4.73
CA ARG A 122 -3.08 -18.25 -4.67
C ARG A 122 -4.44 -18.46 -5.37
N THR A 123 -5.39 -17.57 -5.09
CA THR A 123 -6.71 -17.57 -5.75
C THR A 123 -6.60 -17.27 -7.24
N ALA A 124 -5.79 -16.28 -7.63
CA ALA A 124 -5.55 -15.96 -9.03
C ALA A 124 -4.88 -17.12 -9.79
N ALA A 125 -3.90 -17.80 -9.18
CA ALA A 125 -3.26 -18.98 -9.74
C ALA A 125 -4.23 -20.16 -9.87
N ALA A 126 -5.08 -20.39 -8.86
CA ALA A 126 -6.10 -21.43 -8.91
C ALA A 126 -7.13 -21.19 -10.04
N ASN A 127 -7.58 -19.95 -10.21
CA ASN A 127 -8.48 -19.59 -11.31
C ASN A 127 -7.82 -19.75 -12.69
N ALA A 128 -6.55 -19.37 -12.82
CA ALA A 128 -5.80 -19.54 -14.05
C ALA A 128 -5.60 -21.02 -14.41
N LEU A 129 -5.40 -21.89 -13.42
CA LEU A 129 -5.30 -23.34 -13.60
C LEU A 129 -6.61 -23.99 -14.06
N GLN A 130 -7.75 -23.55 -13.52
CA GLN A 130 -9.06 -24.03 -13.96
C GLN A 130 -9.30 -23.74 -15.45
N THR A 131 -8.72 -22.66 -15.97
CA THR A 131 -8.85 -22.26 -17.38
C THR A 131 -7.83 -22.96 -18.29
N ALA A 132 -6.70 -23.43 -17.74
CA ALA A 132 -5.57 -23.95 -18.52
C ALA A 132 -5.64 -25.50 -18.83
N GLY A 133 -6.54 -26.25 -18.18
CA GLY A 133 -6.65 -27.70 -18.34
C GLY A 133 -5.42 -28.46 -17.85
N ASP A 134 -5.48 -29.81 -17.89
CA ASP A 134 -4.55 -30.80 -17.27
C ASP A 134 -3.07 -30.77 -17.70
N GLN A 135 -2.51 -29.66 -18.12
CA GLN A 135 -1.12 -29.60 -18.60
C GLN A 135 -0.13 -29.08 -17.56
N LEU A 136 0.45 -30.01 -16.78
CA LEU A 136 1.81 -30.16 -16.24
C LEU A 136 2.58 -28.99 -15.54
N PRO A 137 3.52 -29.33 -14.61
CA PRO A 137 4.29 -28.45 -13.72
C PRO A 137 5.02 -27.30 -14.41
N GLU A 138 5.47 -27.48 -15.65
CA GLU A 138 6.15 -26.45 -16.45
C GLU A 138 5.25 -25.23 -16.73
N LYS A 139 3.95 -25.46 -16.92
CA LYS A 139 2.97 -24.39 -17.09
C LYS A 139 2.65 -23.69 -15.77
N LEU A 140 2.78 -24.34 -14.63
CA LEU A 140 2.56 -23.70 -13.33
C LEU A 140 3.60 -22.61 -13.08
N THR A 141 4.87 -22.87 -13.38
CA THR A 141 5.92 -21.84 -13.26
C THR A 141 5.66 -20.67 -14.21
N ALA A 142 5.24 -20.94 -15.45
CA ALA A 142 4.89 -19.91 -16.42
C ALA A 142 3.63 -19.10 -16.03
N LEU A 143 2.70 -19.71 -15.28
CA LEU A 143 1.52 -19.02 -14.73
C LEU A 143 1.86 -18.19 -13.49
N LEU A 144 2.87 -18.56 -12.72
CA LEU A 144 3.29 -17.82 -11.55
C LEU A 144 4.14 -16.60 -11.89
N GLU A 145 4.92 -16.64 -12.98
CA GLU A 145 5.73 -15.50 -13.41
C GLU A 145 4.92 -14.19 -13.55
N PRO A 146 3.81 -14.12 -14.31
CA PRO A 146 3.01 -12.91 -14.43
C PRO A 146 2.36 -12.46 -13.11
N LEU A 147 2.26 -13.35 -12.11
CA LEU A 147 1.73 -13.01 -10.78
C LEU A 147 2.82 -12.44 -9.87
N PHE A 148 4.07 -12.93 -9.98
CA PHE A 148 5.20 -12.44 -9.19
C PHE A 148 5.83 -11.17 -9.76
N LEU A 149 5.82 -11.02 -11.08
CA LEU A 149 6.42 -9.89 -11.77
C LEU A 149 5.92 -8.53 -11.26
N PRO A 150 4.61 -8.30 -11.07
CA PRO A 150 4.10 -7.07 -10.49
C PRO A 150 4.59 -6.81 -9.06
N LEU A 151 4.75 -7.86 -8.24
CA LEU A 151 5.28 -7.70 -6.88
C LEU A 151 6.73 -7.21 -6.90
N VAL A 152 7.57 -7.86 -7.71
CA VAL A 152 8.97 -7.44 -7.90
C VAL A 152 9.02 -6.03 -8.47
N GLN A 153 8.15 -5.69 -9.42
CA GLN A 153 8.06 -4.38 -10.02
C GLN A 153 7.72 -3.28 -8.99
N VAL A 154 6.75 -3.54 -8.09
CA VAL A 154 6.38 -2.56 -7.04
C VAL A 154 7.52 -2.38 -6.04
N VAL A 155 8.20 -3.45 -5.62
CA VAL A 155 9.37 -3.35 -4.73
C VAL A 155 10.47 -2.53 -5.37
N LEU A 156 10.81 -2.82 -6.64
CA LEU A 156 11.80 -2.05 -7.39
C LEU A 156 11.38 -0.60 -7.59
N PHE A 157 10.10 -0.34 -7.87
CA PHE A 157 9.56 1.00 -8.00
C PHE A 157 9.79 1.81 -6.71
N VAL A 158 9.40 1.27 -5.56
CA VAL A 158 9.59 1.95 -4.25
C VAL A 158 11.08 2.17 -3.98
N LEU A 159 11.92 1.16 -4.21
CA LEU A 159 13.37 1.25 -4.02
C LEU A 159 13.99 2.35 -4.91
N LEU A 160 13.65 2.37 -6.19
CA LEU A 160 14.14 3.38 -7.13
C LEU A 160 13.66 4.78 -6.76
N CYS A 161 12.38 4.95 -6.36
CA CYS A 161 11.88 6.22 -5.85
C CYS A 161 12.70 6.72 -4.66
N LEU A 162 13.00 5.84 -3.69
CA LEU A 162 13.78 6.19 -2.51
C LEU A 162 15.22 6.58 -2.88
N ILE A 163 15.88 5.82 -3.78
CA ILE A 163 17.24 6.08 -4.24
C ILE A 163 17.31 7.44 -4.94
N VAL A 164 16.44 7.69 -5.92
CA VAL A 164 16.43 8.95 -6.67
C VAL A 164 16.14 10.12 -5.72
N ARG A 165 15.17 9.98 -4.84
CA ARG A 165 14.85 10.99 -3.82
C ARG A 165 16.04 11.28 -2.90
N TRP A 166 16.78 10.26 -2.49
CA TRP A 166 17.99 10.40 -1.68
C TRP A 166 19.10 11.14 -2.43
N VAL A 167 19.34 10.77 -3.70
CA VAL A 167 20.31 11.45 -4.58
C VAL A 167 19.98 12.93 -4.75
N PHE A 168 18.71 13.26 -5.03
CA PHE A 168 18.27 14.67 -5.14
C PHE A 168 18.39 15.42 -3.81
N ALA A 169 18.07 14.77 -2.67
CA ALA A 169 18.26 15.37 -1.36
C ALA A 169 19.72 15.69 -1.07
N LEU A 170 20.65 14.80 -1.48
CA LEU A 170 22.08 15.03 -1.38
C LEU A 170 22.53 16.19 -2.27
N LEU A 171 22.07 16.22 -3.54
CA LEU A 171 22.35 17.29 -4.47
C LEU A 171 21.90 18.65 -3.93
N VAL A 172 20.67 18.73 -3.39
CA VAL A 172 20.15 19.96 -2.75
C VAL A 172 21.01 20.40 -1.56
N ARG A 173 21.53 19.45 -0.77
CA ARG A 173 22.41 19.77 0.36
C ARG A 173 23.73 20.35 -0.13
N LEU A 174 24.32 19.79 -1.17
CA LEU A 174 25.58 20.28 -1.76
C LEU A 174 25.40 21.69 -2.37
N LEU A 175 24.29 21.91 -3.07
CA LEU A 175 23.98 23.20 -3.69
C LEU A 175 23.67 24.31 -2.67
N ARG A 176 23.14 23.99 -1.48
CA ARG A 176 22.88 24.98 -0.43
C ARG A 176 24.16 25.64 0.10
N GLY A 177 25.31 24.96 0.03
CA GLY A 177 26.59 25.54 0.42
C GLY A 177 27.08 26.66 -0.51
N VAL A 178 26.52 26.76 -1.73
CA VAL A 178 26.96 27.71 -2.76
C VAL A 178 26.02 28.93 -2.90
N ASN A 179 24.76 28.84 -2.51
CA ASN A 179 23.73 29.87 -2.76
C ASN A 179 23.00 30.31 -1.49
N ALA A 180 23.67 31.04 -0.61
CA ALA A 180 23.03 31.86 0.42
C ALA A 180 22.55 33.21 -0.18
N LEU A 181 21.70 33.19 -1.22
CA LEU A 181 21.06 34.40 -1.69
C LEU A 181 19.79 34.65 -0.88
N PRO A 182 19.68 35.79 -0.15
CA PRO A 182 18.46 36.18 0.54
C PRO A 182 17.43 36.65 -0.49
N LEU A 183 16.78 35.74 -1.21
CA LEU A 183 15.72 36.07 -2.12
C LEU A 183 14.41 36.34 -1.35
N LEU A 184 14.04 37.65 -1.34
CA LEU A 184 12.71 38.22 -1.13
C LEU A 184 11.74 37.40 -0.22
N GLY A 185 11.81 37.73 1.06
CA GLY A 185 10.98 37.40 2.23
C GLY A 185 9.71 36.55 2.07
N GLY A 186 8.57 37.21 1.96
CA GLY A 186 7.25 36.55 2.03
C GLY A 186 6.83 35.80 0.76
N ALA A 187 7.05 36.39 -0.41
CA ALA A 187 6.65 35.79 -1.69
C ALA A 187 7.39 34.47 -1.97
N ASN A 188 8.68 34.39 -1.66
CA ASN A 188 9.48 33.18 -1.82
C ASN A 188 8.97 32.03 -0.95
N ARG A 189 8.51 32.34 0.29
CA ARG A 189 7.93 31.34 1.18
C ARG A 189 6.56 30.88 0.70
N LEU A 190 5.72 31.81 0.21
CA LEU A 190 4.40 31.47 -0.32
C LEU A 190 4.50 30.56 -1.55
N LEU A 191 5.39 30.89 -2.48
CA LEU A 191 5.66 30.01 -3.65
C LEU A 191 6.23 28.65 -3.22
N GLY A 192 7.10 28.63 -2.19
CA GLY A 192 7.57 27.40 -1.57
C GLY A 192 6.42 26.56 -1.01
N LEU A 193 5.42 27.18 -0.36
CA LEU A 193 4.23 26.48 0.11
C LEU A 193 3.44 25.85 -1.04
N CYS A 194 3.18 26.59 -2.12
CA CYS A 194 2.49 26.05 -3.29
C CYS A 194 3.19 24.80 -3.86
N LEU A 195 4.51 24.87 -4.00
CA LEU A 195 5.30 23.71 -4.43
C LEU A 195 5.26 22.56 -3.41
N GLY A 196 5.24 22.89 -2.12
CA GLY A 196 5.10 21.92 -1.05
C GLY A 196 3.76 21.18 -1.05
N LEU A 197 2.67 21.85 -1.43
CA LEU A 197 1.36 21.21 -1.60
C LEU A 197 1.39 20.19 -2.75
N VAL A 198 2.02 20.53 -3.87
CA VAL A 198 2.16 19.59 -5.00
C VAL A 198 3.05 18.41 -4.62
N THR A 199 4.20 18.67 -3.98
CA THR A 199 5.09 17.60 -3.50
C THR A 199 4.40 16.73 -2.45
N GLY A 200 3.63 17.35 -1.55
CA GLY A 200 2.83 16.64 -0.54
C GLY A 200 1.75 15.73 -1.16
N ALA A 201 1.12 16.16 -2.25
CA ALA A 201 0.19 15.32 -3.00
C ALA A 201 0.89 14.09 -3.62
N LEU A 202 2.10 14.28 -4.18
CA LEU A 202 2.91 13.15 -4.68
C LEU A 202 3.35 12.22 -3.56
N ASP A 203 3.73 12.76 -2.39
CA ASP A 203 4.10 11.94 -1.23
C ASP A 203 2.90 11.14 -0.71
N CYS A 204 1.70 11.74 -0.63
CA CYS A 204 0.46 11.04 -0.28
C CYS A 204 0.12 9.94 -1.29
N TRP A 205 0.30 10.20 -2.57
CA TRP A 205 0.11 9.18 -3.60
C TRP A 205 1.07 8.00 -3.43
N LEU A 206 2.34 8.23 -3.13
CA LEU A 206 3.31 7.17 -2.82
C LEU A 206 2.93 6.38 -1.56
N VAL A 207 2.41 7.06 -0.53
CA VAL A 207 1.89 6.41 0.69
C VAL A 207 0.68 5.53 0.37
N ALA A 208 -0.26 6.02 -0.46
CA ALA A 208 -1.40 5.22 -0.87
C ALA A 208 -0.97 3.94 -1.63
N LEU A 209 0.02 4.07 -2.50
CA LEU A 209 0.59 2.94 -3.24
C LEU A 209 1.29 1.93 -2.31
N ALA A 210 2.04 2.42 -1.32
CA ALA A 210 2.68 1.57 -0.32
C ALA A 210 1.64 0.82 0.56
N LEU A 211 0.56 1.50 0.96
CA LEU A 211 -0.54 0.88 1.72
C LEU A 211 -1.28 -0.18 0.88
N TRP A 212 -1.55 0.11 -0.38
CA TRP A 212 -2.14 -0.86 -1.31
C TRP A 212 -1.29 -2.13 -1.42
N PHE A 213 0.01 -1.96 -1.63
CA PHE A 213 0.96 -3.07 -1.73
C PHE A 213 1.06 -3.86 -0.41
N ALA A 214 1.14 -3.16 0.74
CA ALA A 214 1.17 -3.79 2.05
C ALA A 214 -0.11 -4.59 2.32
N ALA A 215 -1.28 -4.07 1.96
CA ALA A 215 -2.55 -4.78 2.08
C ALA A 215 -2.60 -6.05 1.20
N GLY A 216 -2.03 -5.97 -0.01
CA GLY A 216 -1.92 -7.11 -0.92
C GLY A 216 -1.03 -8.24 -0.36
N ILE A 217 0.14 -7.90 0.19
CA ILE A 217 1.07 -8.91 0.76
C ILE A 217 0.52 -9.52 2.05
N THR A 218 -0.11 -8.71 2.90
CA THR A 218 -0.62 -9.20 4.20
C THR A 218 -1.88 -10.03 4.05
N ALA A 219 -2.54 -9.99 2.89
CA ALA A 219 -3.67 -10.86 2.52
C ALA A 219 -4.72 -11.01 3.63
N GLY A 220 -5.06 -9.91 4.30
CA GLY A 220 -6.09 -9.91 5.35
C GLY A 220 -5.64 -10.45 6.72
N LYS A 221 -4.35 -10.72 6.94
CA LYS A 221 -3.83 -11.10 8.28
C LYS A 221 -4.10 -10.03 9.34
N PHE A 222 -4.25 -8.78 8.92
CA PHE A 222 -4.54 -7.66 9.80
C PHE A 222 -5.86 -7.00 9.37
N ASP A 223 -6.87 -7.03 10.23
CA ASP A 223 -8.19 -6.45 9.97
C ASP A 223 -8.14 -4.94 9.63
N TRP A 224 -7.15 -4.24 10.18
CA TRP A 224 -6.95 -2.81 9.90
C TRP A 224 -6.27 -2.54 8.56
N LEU A 225 -5.54 -3.50 7.97
CA LEU A 225 -4.82 -3.36 6.69
C LEU A 225 -5.46 -4.21 5.58
N THR A 226 -6.76 -4.11 5.45
CA THR A 226 -7.52 -4.75 4.36
C THR A 226 -7.89 -3.73 3.29
N PRO A 227 -8.08 -4.14 2.03
CA PRO A 227 -8.58 -3.25 0.97
C PRO A 227 -9.88 -2.54 1.37
N ALA A 228 -10.79 -3.24 2.07
CA ALA A 228 -12.04 -2.68 2.56
C ALA A 228 -11.82 -1.60 3.64
N ALA A 229 -10.87 -1.79 4.56
CA ALA A 229 -10.53 -0.81 5.58
C ALA A 229 -9.86 0.42 4.97
N LEU A 230 -8.98 0.23 3.99
CA LEU A 230 -8.31 1.32 3.26
C LEU A 230 -9.31 2.18 2.48
N GLN A 231 -10.25 1.57 1.79
CA GLN A 231 -11.28 2.28 1.00
C GLN A 231 -12.23 3.13 1.85
N GLN A 232 -12.33 2.90 3.15
CA GLN A 232 -13.09 3.74 4.07
C GLN A 232 -12.39 5.08 4.38
N SER A 233 -11.08 5.20 4.11
CA SER A 233 -10.33 6.45 4.26
C SER A 233 -10.55 7.34 3.03
N ILE A 234 -10.87 8.62 3.27
CA ILE A 234 -11.03 9.63 2.22
C ILE A 234 -9.69 9.86 1.50
N GLY A 235 -8.61 9.99 2.28
CA GLY A 235 -7.26 10.20 1.75
C GLY A 235 -6.82 9.04 0.86
N TYR A 236 -7.00 7.81 1.32
CA TYR A 236 -6.66 6.64 0.51
C TYR A 236 -7.50 6.54 -0.75
N SER A 237 -8.82 6.73 -0.66
CA SER A 237 -9.73 6.67 -1.81
C SER A 237 -9.37 7.68 -2.89
N PHE A 238 -8.98 8.91 -2.49
CA PHE A 238 -8.57 9.94 -3.43
C PHE A 238 -7.21 9.62 -4.10
N PHE A 239 -6.18 9.35 -3.32
CA PHE A 239 -4.84 9.12 -3.87
C PHE A 239 -4.67 7.72 -4.48
N GLY A 240 -5.35 6.71 -3.96
CA GLY A 240 -5.34 5.34 -4.48
C GLY A 240 -6.01 5.19 -5.85
N ALA A 241 -6.95 6.09 -6.20
CA ALA A 241 -7.58 6.10 -7.52
C ALA A 241 -6.57 6.29 -8.68
N PHE A 242 -5.43 6.91 -8.40
CA PHE A 242 -4.36 7.13 -9.40
C PHE A 242 -3.30 6.01 -9.40
N ASN A 243 -3.61 4.82 -8.87
CA ASN A 243 -2.66 3.72 -8.81
C ASN A 243 -2.38 3.14 -10.22
N PRO A 244 -1.14 3.25 -10.75
CA PRO A 244 -0.81 2.80 -12.10
C PRO A 244 -0.78 1.27 -12.26
N PHE A 245 -0.81 0.53 -11.14
CA PHE A 245 -0.80 -0.93 -11.12
C PHE A 245 -2.21 -1.54 -11.11
N LEU A 246 -3.26 -0.72 -10.89
CA LEU A 246 -4.65 -1.17 -10.98
C LEU A 246 -5.23 -1.06 -12.41
N ALA A 247 -4.60 -0.33 -13.30
CA ALA A 247 -5.11 -0.07 -14.65
C ALA A 247 -4.94 -1.27 -15.63
N HIS A 248 -4.45 -2.40 -15.17
CA HIS A 248 -4.17 -3.58 -16.02
C HIS A 248 -4.88 -4.87 -15.56
N TYR A 249 -5.93 -4.73 -14.71
CA TYR A 249 -6.76 -5.87 -14.31
C TYR A 249 -8.22 -5.65 -14.65
#